data_cccbe691f8f0491c776a7949ad80b704
#
_entry.id   cccbe691f8f0491c776a7949ad80b704
#
_cell.length_a   1.000
_cell.length_b   1.000
_cell.length_c   1.000
_cell.angle_alpha   90.00
_cell.angle_beta   90.00
_cell.angle_gamma   90.00
#
_symmetry.space_group_name_H-M   'P 1'
#
loop_
_entity.id
_entity.type
_entity.pdbx_description
1 polymer ?
#
loop_
_entity_poly.entity_id
_entity_poly.type
_entity_poly.pdbx_seq_one_letter_code
_entity_poly.pdbx_strand_id
1 'polypeptide(L)'
;LKCDAAELLEFRCSYRLTNMSLDMFTRKYNVKHGKLSGDEFDYSKVRFPWTELTEFEEDYTTTDVESLVQAMKYRVQMGGDTLLTVPLTSTGYVRRICKRAMKHASKWEIKNSQPDAELYPLLRDVFRGGDTHCNRFYAGFILHDVHSADRSSSYPDVMCNCQFPRG
;
A
#
# COMPACT_ATOMS: atom_id res chain seq x y z
N LEU A 1 1.27 13.81 -9.19
CA LEU A 1 1.67 14.84 -10.16
C LEU A 1 0.60 15.92 -10.15
N LYS A 2 0.96 17.13 -9.74
CA LYS A 2 0.12 18.31 -9.96
C LYS A 2 0.56 18.92 -11.28
N CYS A 3 -0.40 19.25 -12.13
CA CYS A 3 -0.12 19.96 -13.36
C CYS A 3 -0.37 21.45 -13.09
N ASP A 4 0.64 22.29 -13.24
CA ASP A 4 0.56 23.73 -12.97
C ASP A 4 -0.42 24.48 -13.87
N ALA A 5 -0.84 23.88 -15.01
CA ALA A 5 -1.81 24.46 -15.93
C ALA A 5 -3.27 24.30 -15.51
N ALA A 6 -3.57 23.50 -14.49
CA ALA A 6 -4.92 23.31 -13.98
C ALA A 6 -4.87 22.95 -12.49
N GLU A 7 -5.00 23.93 -11.63
CA GLU A 7 -5.23 23.74 -10.17
C GLU A 7 -6.41 22.78 -9.89
N LEU A 8 -7.14 22.36 -10.92
CA LEU A 8 -8.33 21.53 -10.90
C LEU A 8 -8.08 20.05 -11.20
N LEU A 9 -6.90 19.65 -11.69
CA LEU A 9 -6.61 18.26 -12.08
C LEU A 9 -5.57 17.65 -11.16
N GLU A 10 -5.98 16.61 -10.42
CA GLU A 10 -5.09 15.83 -9.57
C GLU A 10 -4.99 14.38 -10.05
N PHE A 11 -3.79 13.96 -10.48
CA PHE A 11 -3.51 12.58 -10.86
C PHE A 11 -3.12 11.77 -9.63
N ARG A 12 -3.84 10.67 -9.40
CA ARG A 12 -3.62 9.77 -8.25
C ARG A 12 -3.29 8.37 -8.74
N CYS A 13 -2.40 7.70 -8.03
CA CYS A 13 -2.01 6.33 -8.33
C CYS A 13 -2.88 5.34 -7.52
N SER A 14 -3.64 4.50 -8.22
CA SER A 14 -4.48 3.47 -7.61
C SER A 14 -3.67 2.43 -6.83
N TYR A 15 -2.46 2.08 -7.29
CA TYR A 15 -1.57 1.15 -6.59
C TYR A 15 -1.18 1.67 -5.20
N ARG A 16 -0.85 2.95 -5.06
CA ARG A 16 -0.55 3.55 -3.74
C ARG A 16 -1.74 3.55 -2.78
N LEU A 17 -2.94 3.63 -3.34
CA LEU A 17 -4.17 3.59 -2.56
C LEU A 17 -4.52 2.18 -2.08
N THR A 18 -4.30 1.17 -2.93
CA THR A 18 -4.77 -0.20 -2.71
C THR A 18 -3.66 -1.16 -2.29
N ASN A 19 -2.42 -0.87 -2.67
CA ASN A 19 -1.26 -1.75 -2.59
C ASN A 19 -1.48 -3.09 -3.31
N MET A 20 -2.23 -3.07 -4.40
CA MET A 20 -2.58 -4.25 -5.20
C MET A 20 -2.29 -3.99 -6.67
N SER A 21 -1.88 -5.04 -7.40
CA SER A 21 -1.88 -5.02 -8.87
C SER A 21 -3.32 -4.88 -9.39
N LEU A 22 -3.48 -4.47 -10.66
CA LEU A 22 -4.81 -4.34 -11.27
C LEU A 22 -5.57 -5.67 -11.23
N ASP A 23 -4.91 -6.78 -11.54
CA ASP A 23 -5.51 -8.12 -11.48
C ASP A 23 -6.03 -8.46 -10.06
N MET A 24 -5.21 -8.28 -9.03
CA MET A 24 -5.64 -8.51 -7.65
C MET A 24 -6.78 -7.57 -7.24
N PHE A 25 -6.75 -6.33 -7.72
CA PHE A 25 -7.73 -5.33 -7.38
C PHE A 25 -9.09 -5.63 -8.00
N THR A 26 -9.12 -6.01 -9.29
CA THR A 26 -10.34 -6.40 -10.00
C THR A 26 -10.96 -7.68 -9.44
N ARG A 27 -10.13 -8.69 -9.14
CA ARG A 27 -10.59 -9.92 -8.47
C ARG A 27 -11.19 -9.67 -7.11
N LYS A 28 -10.56 -8.83 -6.30
CA LYS A 28 -11.06 -8.48 -4.95
C LYS A 28 -12.46 -7.87 -4.97
N TYR A 29 -12.78 -7.07 -5.98
CA TYR A 29 -14.07 -6.42 -6.11
C TYR A 29 -15.01 -7.12 -7.10
N ASN A 30 -14.64 -8.32 -7.58
CA ASN A 30 -15.42 -9.13 -8.49
C ASN A 30 -15.95 -8.33 -9.70
N VAL A 31 -15.02 -7.60 -10.33
CA VAL A 31 -15.33 -6.78 -11.51
C VAL A 31 -15.65 -7.69 -12.70
N LYS A 32 -16.72 -7.38 -13.44
CA LYS A 32 -17.21 -8.23 -14.54
C LYS A 32 -16.18 -8.47 -15.65
N HIS A 33 -15.42 -7.43 -15.98
CA HIS A 33 -14.33 -7.49 -16.95
C HIS A 33 -13.03 -7.51 -16.16
N GLY A 34 -12.50 -8.70 -15.91
CA GLY A 34 -11.17 -8.85 -15.32
C GLY A 34 -10.09 -8.38 -16.30
N LYS A 35 -8.89 -8.19 -15.79
CA LYS A 35 -7.73 -7.89 -16.63
C LYS A 35 -7.56 -9.00 -17.68
N LEU A 36 -7.42 -8.64 -18.96
CA LEU A 36 -7.03 -9.56 -20.01
C LEU A 36 -5.59 -10.05 -19.78
N SER A 37 -5.27 -11.26 -20.25
CA SER A 37 -3.88 -11.72 -20.21
C SER A 37 -3.01 -10.81 -21.07
N GLY A 38 -1.91 -10.34 -20.51
CA GLY A 38 -0.94 -9.50 -21.21
C GLY A 38 0.07 -10.32 -22.02
N ASP A 39 -0.09 -11.66 -22.08
CA ASP A 39 0.90 -12.54 -22.71
C ASP A 39 0.99 -12.33 -24.23
N GLU A 40 -0.13 -11.93 -24.85
CA GLU A 40 -0.22 -11.62 -26.28
C GLU A 40 0.08 -10.15 -26.60
N PHE A 41 0.23 -9.31 -25.58
CA PHE A 41 0.49 -7.87 -25.77
C PHE A 41 1.99 -7.61 -25.89
N ASP A 42 2.44 -7.19 -27.06
CA ASP A 42 3.85 -6.88 -27.30
C ASP A 42 4.24 -5.56 -26.65
N TYR A 43 4.82 -5.63 -25.45
CA TYR A 43 5.35 -4.47 -24.74
C TYR A 43 6.65 -3.91 -25.31
N SER A 44 7.34 -4.62 -26.20
CA SER A 44 8.56 -4.13 -26.85
C SER A 44 8.29 -3.15 -27.98
N LYS A 45 7.08 -3.21 -28.56
CA LYS A 45 6.64 -2.31 -29.62
C LYS A 45 6.45 -0.87 -29.09
N VAL A 46 7.22 0.06 -29.62
CA VAL A 46 7.05 1.48 -29.31
C VAL A 46 5.79 2.00 -30.00
N ARG A 47 4.90 2.64 -29.24
CA ARG A 47 3.64 3.22 -29.73
C ARG A 47 3.66 4.72 -29.48
N PHE A 48 3.41 5.47 -30.54
CA PHE A 48 3.26 6.91 -30.48
C PHE A 48 1.77 7.29 -30.51
N PRO A 49 1.38 8.54 -30.20
CA PRO A 49 -0.02 8.98 -30.23
C PRO A 49 -0.73 8.78 -31.59
N TRP A 50 0.04 8.67 -32.67
CA TRP A 50 -0.44 8.45 -34.04
C TRP A 50 -0.26 7.02 -34.54
N THR A 51 0.22 6.11 -33.69
CA THR A 51 0.35 4.70 -34.07
C THR A 51 -1.04 4.06 -34.05
N GLU A 52 -1.43 3.46 -35.19
CA GLU A 52 -2.66 2.69 -35.26
C GLU A 52 -2.51 1.44 -34.38
N LEU A 53 -3.48 1.25 -33.50
CA LEU A 53 -3.57 0.06 -32.66
C LEU A 53 -4.29 -1.05 -33.40
N THR A 54 -3.96 -2.28 -33.10
CA THR A 54 -4.74 -3.42 -33.52
C THR A 54 -6.01 -3.53 -32.67
N GLU A 55 -7.04 -4.22 -33.17
CA GLU A 55 -8.28 -4.47 -32.42
C GLU A 55 -8.00 -5.07 -31.03
N PHE A 56 -7.07 -6.02 -30.96
CA PHE A 56 -6.63 -6.61 -29.69
C PHE A 56 -5.97 -5.57 -28.75
N GLU A 57 -5.13 -4.69 -29.28
CA GLU A 57 -4.47 -3.63 -28.48
C GLU A 57 -5.48 -2.62 -27.95
N GLU A 58 -6.52 -2.30 -28.73
CA GLU A 58 -7.62 -1.42 -28.29
C GLU A 58 -8.47 -2.09 -27.21
N ASP A 59 -8.89 -3.31 -27.42
CA ASP A 59 -9.65 -4.09 -26.44
C ASP A 59 -8.88 -4.27 -25.13
N TYR A 60 -7.58 -4.57 -25.23
CA TYR A 60 -6.73 -4.73 -24.05
C TYR A 60 -6.67 -3.44 -23.24
N THR A 61 -6.37 -2.32 -23.87
CA THR A 61 -6.24 -1.03 -23.19
C THR A 61 -7.57 -0.54 -22.63
N THR A 62 -8.65 -0.73 -23.37
CA THR A 62 -10.01 -0.34 -22.95
C THR A 62 -10.44 -1.17 -21.73
N THR A 63 -10.23 -2.48 -21.78
CA THR A 63 -10.58 -3.39 -20.67
C THR A 63 -9.79 -3.05 -19.40
N ASP A 64 -8.50 -2.74 -19.51
CA ASP A 64 -7.68 -2.33 -18.36
C ASP A 64 -8.19 -1.04 -17.72
N VAL A 65 -8.61 -0.06 -18.53
CA VAL A 65 -9.18 1.20 -18.02
C VAL A 65 -10.55 0.97 -17.38
N GLU A 66 -11.45 0.27 -18.06
CA GLU A 66 -12.81 0.01 -17.55
C GLU A 66 -12.81 -0.79 -16.26
N SER A 67 -11.98 -1.83 -16.19
CA SER A 67 -11.85 -2.66 -15.00
C SER A 67 -11.26 -1.86 -13.81
N LEU A 68 -10.30 -0.97 -14.07
CA LEU A 68 -9.79 -0.06 -13.04
C LEU A 68 -10.87 0.89 -12.53
N VAL A 69 -11.64 1.51 -13.45
CA VAL A 69 -12.71 2.44 -13.08
C VAL A 69 -13.80 1.74 -12.27
N GLN A 70 -14.20 0.53 -12.65
CA GLN A 70 -15.18 -0.26 -11.92
C GLN A 70 -14.70 -0.63 -10.53
N ALA A 71 -13.47 -1.14 -10.41
CA ALA A 71 -12.87 -1.50 -9.13
C ALA A 71 -12.74 -0.27 -8.20
N MET A 72 -12.36 0.88 -8.76
CA MET A 72 -12.30 2.14 -8.01
C MET A 72 -13.67 2.62 -7.55
N LYS A 73 -14.71 2.51 -8.38
CA LYS A 73 -16.09 2.80 -7.97
C LYS A 73 -16.50 1.98 -6.75
N TYR A 74 -16.32 0.67 -6.81
CA TYR A 74 -16.61 -0.21 -5.68
C TYR A 74 -15.80 0.16 -4.43
N ARG A 75 -14.51 0.43 -4.59
CA ARG A 75 -13.64 0.79 -3.47
C ARG A 75 -14.10 2.08 -2.78
N VAL A 76 -14.45 3.09 -3.55
CA VAL A 76 -14.92 4.39 -3.05
C VAL A 76 -16.27 4.22 -2.34
N GLN A 77 -17.22 3.50 -2.96
CA GLN A 77 -18.54 3.24 -2.39
C GLN A 77 -18.47 2.46 -1.08
N MET A 78 -17.70 1.37 -1.04
CA MET A 78 -17.51 0.58 0.18
C MET A 78 -16.84 1.36 1.32
N GLY A 79 -15.98 2.31 0.99
CA GLY A 79 -15.34 3.18 1.96
C GLY A 79 -16.25 4.31 2.48
N GLY A 80 -17.43 4.49 1.90
CA GLY A 80 -18.29 5.64 2.14
C GLY A 80 -17.61 6.95 1.73
N ASP A 81 -16.74 6.88 0.74
CA ASP A 81 -15.95 8.00 0.25
C ASP A 81 -16.53 8.61 -1.04
N THR A 82 -16.02 9.76 -1.36
CA THR A 82 -16.16 10.42 -2.67
C THR A 82 -14.78 10.56 -3.30
N LEU A 83 -14.70 10.98 -4.55
CA LEU A 83 -13.41 11.29 -5.20
C LEU A 83 -12.62 12.37 -4.45
N LEU A 84 -13.29 13.25 -3.71
CA LEU A 84 -12.66 14.31 -2.92
C LEU A 84 -12.19 13.83 -1.55
N THR A 85 -12.84 12.83 -0.97
CA THR A 85 -12.55 12.37 0.39
C THR A 85 -11.71 11.11 0.45
N VAL A 86 -11.57 10.39 -0.68
CA VAL A 86 -10.74 9.19 -0.74
C VAL A 86 -9.27 9.52 -0.44
N PRO A 87 -8.61 8.79 0.48
CA PRO A 87 -7.21 9.04 0.79
C PRO A 87 -6.29 8.80 -0.40
N LEU A 88 -5.11 9.42 -0.40
CA LEU A 88 -4.10 9.23 -1.45
C LEU A 88 -3.39 7.87 -1.37
N THR A 89 -3.37 7.28 -0.16
CA THR A 89 -2.62 6.05 0.11
C THR A 89 -3.41 5.13 1.04
N SER A 90 -3.05 3.85 1.07
CA SER A 90 -3.61 2.87 2.01
C SER A 90 -3.43 3.30 3.47
N THR A 91 -2.29 3.87 3.81
CA THR A 91 -2.02 4.40 5.16
C THR A 91 -2.93 5.58 5.53
N GLY A 92 -3.47 6.28 4.55
CA GLY A 92 -4.47 7.35 4.78
C GLY A 92 -5.76 6.80 5.41
N TYR A 93 -6.19 5.61 5.05
CA TYR A 93 -7.32 4.94 5.70
C TYR A 93 -7.01 4.60 7.15
N VAL A 94 -5.83 4.03 7.41
CA VAL A 94 -5.39 3.71 8.78
C VAL A 94 -5.36 4.98 9.64
N ARG A 95 -4.76 6.06 9.15
CA ARG A 95 -4.75 7.35 9.85
C ARG A 95 -6.16 7.88 10.15
N ARG A 96 -7.09 7.70 9.22
CA ARG A 96 -8.49 8.10 9.42
C ARG A 96 -9.15 7.30 10.55
N ILE A 97 -8.93 5.98 10.58
CA ILE A 97 -9.44 5.10 11.64
C ILE A 97 -8.82 5.49 12.98
N CYS A 98 -7.49 5.65 13.05
CA CYS A 98 -6.81 6.08 14.26
C CYS A 98 -7.32 7.44 14.76
N LYS A 99 -7.48 8.45 13.86
CA LYS A 99 -8.04 9.75 14.25
C LYS A 99 -9.46 9.64 14.80
N ARG A 100 -10.29 8.74 14.25
CA ARG A 100 -11.64 8.51 14.77
C ARG A 100 -11.60 7.86 16.16
N ALA A 101 -10.77 6.83 16.34
CA ALA A 101 -10.59 6.16 17.61
C ALA A 101 -10.04 7.11 18.69
N MET A 102 -9.09 7.96 18.31
CA MET A 102 -8.50 8.96 19.23
C MET A 102 -9.39 10.19 19.49
N LYS A 103 -10.54 10.30 18.85
CA LYS A 103 -11.43 11.47 19.04
C LYS A 103 -11.89 11.64 20.50
N HIS A 104 -11.95 10.56 21.24
CA HIS A 104 -12.36 10.52 22.65
C HIS A 104 -11.16 10.50 23.61
N ALA A 105 -9.93 10.35 23.10
CA ALA A 105 -8.73 10.47 23.94
C ALA A 105 -8.46 11.92 24.30
N SER A 106 -8.14 12.18 25.57
CA SER A 106 -7.80 13.53 25.98
C SER A 106 -6.48 13.98 25.38
N LYS A 107 -6.38 15.25 24.98
CA LYS A 107 -5.12 15.81 24.48
C LYS A 107 -4.01 15.75 25.52
N TRP A 108 -4.39 15.79 26.79
CA TRP A 108 -3.48 15.70 27.93
C TRP A 108 -2.86 14.31 28.03
N GLU A 109 -3.67 13.24 27.93
CA GLU A 109 -3.18 11.85 27.91
C GLU A 109 -2.22 11.59 26.76
N ILE A 110 -2.58 12.04 25.55
CA ILE A 110 -1.72 11.90 24.37
C ILE A 110 -0.38 12.63 24.56
N LYS A 111 -0.43 13.85 25.13
CA LYS A 111 0.79 14.63 25.36
C LYS A 111 1.68 13.98 26.44
N ASN A 112 1.08 13.48 27.49
CA ASN A 112 1.81 12.89 28.62
C ASN A 112 2.32 11.47 28.31
N SER A 113 1.79 10.79 27.29
CA SER A 113 2.30 9.51 26.82
C SER A 113 3.48 9.65 25.84
N GLN A 114 3.88 10.87 25.52
CA GLN A 114 5.06 11.08 24.67
C GLN A 114 6.34 10.99 25.50
N PRO A 115 7.38 10.32 24.99
CA PRO A 115 8.66 10.29 25.66
C PRO A 115 9.23 11.71 25.77
N ASP A 116 9.94 11.98 26.84
CA ASP A 116 10.65 13.24 27.03
C ASP A 116 11.81 13.42 26.04
N ALA A 117 12.42 14.61 26.06
CA ALA A 117 13.47 14.97 25.12
C ALA A 117 14.77 14.16 25.32
N GLU A 118 14.99 13.61 26.51
CA GLU A 118 16.17 12.78 26.82
C GLU A 118 15.96 11.33 26.39
N LEU A 119 14.76 10.79 26.64
CA LEU A 119 14.41 9.42 26.29
C LEU A 119 14.18 9.24 24.78
N TYR A 120 13.65 10.27 24.10
CA TYR A 120 13.31 10.16 22.68
C TYR A 120 14.48 9.76 21.77
N PRO A 121 15.71 10.34 21.90
CA PRO A 121 16.86 9.90 21.09
C PRO A 121 17.22 8.43 21.32
N LEU A 122 17.21 7.97 22.58
CA LEU A 122 17.50 6.57 22.92
C LEU A 122 16.47 5.62 22.27
N LEU A 123 15.19 5.95 22.33
CA LEU A 123 14.14 5.17 21.70
C LEU A 123 14.30 5.17 20.17
N ARG A 124 14.73 6.29 19.58
CA ARG A 124 15.00 6.37 18.14
C ARG A 124 16.18 5.50 17.73
N ASP A 125 17.22 5.42 18.53
CA ASP A 125 18.41 4.59 18.24
C ASP A 125 18.10 3.10 18.30
N VAL A 126 17.20 2.68 19.21
CA VAL A 126 16.77 1.28 19.32
C VAL A 126 15.56 0.95 18.43
N PHE A 127 14.91 1.97 17.84
CA PHE A 127 13.80 1.78 16.91
C PHE A 127 14.31 1.29 15.56
N ARG A 128 14.61 0.00 15.53
CA ARG A 128 15.04 -0.75 14.33
C ARG A 128 14.00 -1.84 14.06
N GLY A 129 13.99 -2.34 12.83
CA GLY A 129 13.32 -3.60 12.53
C GLY A 129 14.00 -4.77 13.25
N GLY A 130 13.66 -6.00 12.90
CA GLY A 130 14.36 -7.17 13.42
C GLY A 130 15.87 -7.04 13.18
N ASP A 131 16.66 -7.56 14.13
CA ASP A 131 18.10 -7.64 13.99
C ASP A 131 18.43 -8.68 12.90
N THR A 132 18.69 -8.18 11.68
CA THR A 132 19.01 -9.01 10.53
C THR A 132 20.49 -8.94 10.25
N HIS A 133 21.15 -10.08 10.36
CA HIS A 133 22.57 -10.20 10.06
C HIS A 133 22.87 -11.53 9.36
N CYS A 134 23.89 -11.56 8.54
CA CYS A 134 24.46 -12.80 8.02
C CYS A 134 25.52 -13.31 8.99
N ASN A 135 25.51 -14.61 9.24
CA ASN A 135 26.60 -15.22 9.99
C ASN A 135 27.88 -15.12 9.16
N ARG A 136 28.84 -14.28 9.65
CA ARG A 136 30.10 -14.01 8.94
C ARG A 136 30.96 -15.24 8.69
N PHE A 137 30.80 -16.28 9.51
CA PHE A 137 31.59 -17.52 9.38
C PHE A 137 31.14 -18.38 8.19
N TYR A 138 29.90 -18.17 7.71
CA TYR A 138 29.35 -18.87 6.57
C TYR A 138 29.16 -17.98 5.35
N ALA A 139 29.58 -16.73 5.42
CA ALA A 139 29.50 -15.81 4.29
C ALA A 139 30.36 -16.33 3.12
N GLY A 140 29.77 -16.48 1.95
CA GLY A 140 30.42 -17.00 0.74
C GLY A 140 30.38 -18.52 0.59
N PHE A 141 29.79 -19.26 1.52
CA PHE A 141 29.59 -20.70 1.41
C PHE A 141 28.16 -21.04 1.01
N ILE A 142 28.02 -22.12 0.24
CA ILE A 142 26.70 -22.73 -0.03
C ILE A 142 26.43 -23.71 1.10
N LEU A 143 25.38 -23.46 1.86
CA LEU A 143 24.95 -24.33 2.94
C LEU A 143 23.82 -25.24 2.44
N HIS A 144 23.91 -26.52 2.78
CA HIS A 144 22.88 -27.53 2.51
C HIS A 144 22.07 -27.78 3.80
N ASP A 145 20.87 -28.32 3.64
CA ASP A 145 19.97 -28.71 4.73
C ASP A 145 19.64 -27.57 5.71
N VAL A 146 19.44 -26.37 5.15
CA VAL A 146 19.06 -25.19 5.91
C VAL A 146 17.56 -25.20 6.18
N HIS A 147 17.16 -25.13 7.45
CA HIS A 147 15.78 -24.99 7.88
C HIS A 147 15.46 -23.50 8.13
N SER A 148 14.34 -23.08 7.61
CA SER A 148 13.82 -21.71 7.86
C SER A 148 12.56 -21.81 8.71
N ALA A 149 12.50 -20.98 9.75
CA ALA A 149 11.32 -20.83 10.57
C ALA A 149 10.94 -19.34 10.67
N ASP A 150 9.68 -19.04 10.49
CA ASP A 150 9.13 -17.71 10.63
C ASP A 150 7.93 -17.70 11.58
N ARG A 151 7.83 -16.66 12.40
CA ARG A 151 6.68 -16.43 13.26
C ARG A 151 5.70 -15.52 12.52
N SER A 152 4.59 -16.10 12.11
CA SER A 152 3.54 -15.37 11.39
C SER A 152 3.06 -14.15 12.20
N SER A 153 3.11 -12.98 11.56
CA SER A 153 2.62 -11.72 12.14
C SER A 153 3.19 -11.40 13.54
N SER A 154 4.47 -11.69 13.78
CA SER A 154 5.11 -11.55 15.10
C SER A 154 4.89 -10.16 15.74
N TYR A 155 5.13 -9.08 14.99
CA TYR A 155 4.93 -7.72 15.52
C TYR A 155 3.46 -7.40 15.82
N PRO A 156 2.50 -7.68 14.94
CA PRO A 156 1.08 -7.50 15.24
C PRO A 156 0.62 -8.33 16.45
N ASP A 157 1.10 -9.55 16.58
CA ASP A 157 0.77 -10.41 17.73
C ASP A 157 1.25 -9.79 19.05
N VAL A 158 2.49 -9.32 19.10
CA VAL A 158 3.03 -8.63 20.27
C VAL A 158 2.26 -7.34 20.57
N MET A 159 1.95 -6.54 19.54
CA MET A 159 1.20 -5.30 19.70
C MET A 159 -0.21 -5.52 20.28
N CYS A 160 -0.85 -6.65 19.95
CA CYS A 160 -2.21 -6.95 20.42
C CYS A 160 -2.23 -7.64 21.78
N ASN A 161 -1.25 -8.49 22.08
CA ASN A 161 -1.31 -9.43 23.19
C ASN A 161 -0.32 -9.12 24.32
N CYS A 162 0.67 -8.26 24.10
CA CYS A 162 1.63 -7.89 25.14
C CYS A 162 1.28 -6.55 25.80
N GLN A 163 1.73 -6.43 27.05
CA GLN A 163 1.62 -5.15 27.76
C GLN A 163 2.78 -4.24 27.35
N PHE A 164 2.47 -2.99 27.09
CA PHE A 164 3.45 -1.95 26.81
C PHE A 164 3.48 -0.94 27.95
N PRO A 165 4.66 -0.38 28.27
CA PRO A 165 4.75 0.70 29.24
C PRO A 165 3.92 1.91 28.74
N ARG A 166 3.15 2.48 29.67
CA ARG A 166 2.48 3.76 29.46
C ARG A 166 3.23 4.78 30.29
N GLY A 167 3.59 5.89 29.68
CA GLY A 167 4.21 7.02 30.37
C GLY A 167 3.29 7.68 31.38
#